data_3df5b2e475b273600dc50214d7dac2de
#
_entry.id   3df5b2e475b273600dc50214d7dac2de
#
_cell.length_a   1.000
_cell.length_b   1.000
_cell.length_c   1.000
_cell.angle_alpha   90.00
_cell.angle_beta   90.00
_cell.angle_gamma   90.00
#
_symmetry.space_group_name_H-M   'P 1'
#
loop_
_entity.id
_entity.type
_entity.pdbx_description
1 polymer ?
#
loop_
_entity_poly.entity_id
_entity_poly.type
_entity_poly.pdbx_seq_one_letter_code
_entity_poly.pdbx_strand_id
1 'polypeptide(L)'
;LNIQDTKEPGLLSRLSSLCADNTLHIELQEDLLQSKSGLLEKDIEFLRQRGVQLVIDNYGSGDISLRLLGDLPPLSLKLAYRLIHAIDADPVRQKMVRAIAGATHGLGLKVSATGVESEAEAATLLELGCDSAQGFLFSKPLDGEELTTYLAVGAQRR
;
A
#
# COMPACT_ATOMS: atom_id res chain seq x y z
N LEU A 1 9.00 -4.57 -4.98
CA LEU A 1 9.81 -4.83 -6.20
C LEU A 1 10.71 -3.64 -6.49
N ASN A 2 11.98 -3.87 -6.78
CA ASN A 2 12.89 -2.82 -7.23
C ASN A 2 12.84 -2.74 -8.78
N ILE A 3 13.06 -1.54 -9.37
CA ILE A 3 13.15 -1.37 -10.84
C ILE A 3 14.17 -2.31 -11.48
N GLN A 4 15.24 -2.66 -10.77
CA GLN A 4 16.24 -3.62 -11.27
C GLN A 4 15.66 -5.03 -11.41
N ASP A 5 14.69 -5.39 -10.56
CA ASP A 5 14.06 -6.71 -10.58
C ASP A 5 13.13 -6.88 -11.79
N THR A 6 12.52 -5.80 -12.28
CA THR A 6 11.66 -5.84 -13.48
C THR A 6 12.44 -6.14 -14.77
N LYS A 7 13.76 -5.97 -14.75
CA LYS A 7 14.64 -6.31 -15.89
C LYS A 7 15.04 -7.80 -15.93
N GLU A 8 14.67 -8.58 -14.90
CA GLU A 8 14.90 -10.01 -14.92
C GLU A 8 14.04 -10.67 -16.03
N PRO A 9 14.67 -11.37 -16.99
CA PRO A 9 13.93 -11.99 -18.08
C PRO A 9 12.86 -12.96 -17.56
N GLY A 10 11.61 -12.74 -17.97
CA GLY A 10 10.49 -13.60 -17.61
C GLY A 10 9.82 -13.31 -16.26
N LEU A 11 10.30 -12.38 -15.44
CA LEU A 11 9.64 -12.02 -14.17
C LEU A 11 8.19 -11.56 -14.40
N LEU A 12 7.97 -10.64 -15.32
CA LEU A 12 6.63 -10.13 -15.65
C LEU A 12 5.69 -11.24 -16.12
N SER A 13 6.19 -12.20 -16.92
CA SER A 13 5.41 -13.35 -17.37
C SER A 13 5.06 -14.28 -16.20
N ARG A 14 5.99 -14.51 -15.27
CA ARG A 14 5.75 -15.32 -14.06
C ARG A 14 4.74 -14.65 -13.13
N LEU A 15 4.85 -13.35 -12.92
CA LEU A 15 3.88 -12.58 -12.12
C LEU A 15 2.48 -12.64 -12.76
N SER A 16 2.39 -12.50 -14.09
CA SER A 16 1.10 -12.57 -14.79
C SER A 16 0.46 -13.96 -14.72
N SER A 17 1.25 -15.04 -14.68
CA SER A 17 0.72 -16.40 -14.53
C SER A 17 0.12 -16.65 -13.12
N LEU A 18 0.66 -16.00 -12.09
CA LEU A 18 0.11 -16.08 -10.73
C LEU A 18 -1.25 -15.40 -10.59
N CYS A 19 -1.58 -14.45 -11.48
CA CYS A 19 -2.86 -13.74 -11.45
C CYS A 19 -4.03 -14.58 -12.02
N ALA A 20 -3.76 -15.69 -12.71
CA ALA A 20 -4.81 -16.51 -13.29
C ALA A 20 -5.78 -17.07 -12.22
N ASP A 21 -5.25 -17.39 -11.04
CA ASP A 21 -6.02 -18.03 -9.96
C ASP A 21 -6.04 -17.18 -8.66
N ASN A 22 -5.32 -16.06 -8.60
CA ASN A 22 -5.17 -15.26 -7.39
C ASN A 22 -5.16 -13.76 -7.70
N THR A 23 -5.57 -12.94 -6.73
CA THR A 23 -5.33 -11.50 -6.78
C THR A 23 -3.89 -11.21 -6.34
N LEU A 24 -3.08 -10.69 -7.25
CA LEU A 24 -1.71 -10.29 -6.95
C LEU A 24 -1.63 -8.77 -6.74
N HIS A 25 -1.12 -8.36 -5.60
CA HIS A 25 -0.80 -6.97 -5.32
C HIS A 25 0.72 -6.77 -5.41
N ILE A 26 1.15 -5.74 -6.12
CA ILE A 26 2.56 -5.34 -6.19
C ILE A 26 2.69 -3.98 -5.51
N GLU A 27 3.56 -3.94 -4.50
CA GLU A 27 3.89 -2.72 -3.78
C GLU A 27 5.08 -2.04 -4.46
N LEU A 28 4.88 -0.80 -4.88
CA LEU A 28 5.91 0.06 -5.44
C LEU A 28 6.24 1.16 -4.45
N GLN A 29 7.51 1.30 -4.12
CA GLN A 29 7.96 2.39 -3.25
C GLN A 29 7.82 3.73 -3.95
N GLU A 30 7.51 4.76 -3.19
CA GLU A 30 7.28 6.12 -3.66
C GLU A 30 8.44 6.64 -4.52
N ASP A 31 9.69 6.41 -4.11
CA ASP A 31 10.89 6.88 -4.80
C ASP A 31 11.08 6.28 -6.20
N LEU A 32 10.60 5.05 -6.42
CA LEU A 32 10.66 4.39 -7.72
C LEU A 32 9.80 5.10 -8.78
N LEU A 33 8.70 5.69 -8.36
CA LEU A 33 7.77 6.40 -9.25
C LEU A 33 8.30 7.77 -9.67
N GLN A 34 9.25 8.34 -8.93
CA GLN A 34 9.93 9.59 -9.30
C GLN A 34 10.96 9.41 -10.42
N SER A 35 11.48 8.20 -10.60
CA SER A 35 12.40 7.91 -11.67
C SER A 35 11.64 7.91 -13.00
N LYS A 36 11.82 8.96 -13.80
CA LYS A 36 11.20 9.19 -15.13
C LYS A 36 11.65 8.16 -16.19
N SER A 37 11.64 6.89 -15.88
CA SER A 37 11.92 5.87 -16.89
C SER A 37 10.60 5.43 -17.52
N GLY A 38 10.33 5.83 -18.75
CA GLY A 38 9.15 5.39 -19.52
C GLY A 38 9.06 3.86 -19.73
N LEU A 39 10.05 3.11 -19.23
CA LEU A 39 10.01 1.67 -19.09
C LEU A 39 9.06 1.25 -17.96
N LEU A 40 9.08 1.94 -16.82
CA LEU A 40 8.23 1.61 -15.68
C LEU A 40 6.73 1.75 -16.02
N GLU A 41 6.34 2.79 -16.77
CA GLU A 41 4.95 3.00 -17.17
C GLU A 41 4.42 1.85 -18.05
N LYS A 42 5.23 1.37 -18.99
CA LYS A 42 4.87 0.24 -19.86
C LYS A 42 4.76 -1.07 -19.09
N ASP A 43 5.65 -1.31 -18.14
CA ASP A 43 5.66 -2.50 -17.31
C ASP A 43 4.45 -2.51 -16.36
N ILE A 44 4.12 -1.36 -15.77
CA ILE A 44 2.94 -1.17 -14.94
C ILE A 44 1.66 -1.44 -15.75
N GLU A 45 1.54 -0.84 -16.94
CA GLU A 45 0.37 -1.05 -17.80
C GLU A 45 0.25 -2.52 -18.24
N PHE A 46 1.36 -3.18 -18.57
CA PHE A 46 1.40 -4.61 -18.88
C PHE A 46 0.87 -5.48 -17.73
N LEU A 47 1.27 -5.19 -16.49
CA LEU A 47 0.83 -5.90 -15.29
C LEU A 47 -0.66 -5.64 -15.00
N ARG A 48 -1.08 -4.37 -15.12
CA ARG A 48 -2.47 -3.96 -14.90
C ARG A 48 -3.45 -4.65 -15.84
N GLN A 49 -3.11 -4.75 -17.13
CA GLN A 49 -3.92 -5.46 -18.13
C GLN A 49 -4.11 -6.95 -17.81
N ARG A 50 -3.29 -7.50 -16.91
CA ARG A 50 -3.33 -8.89 -16.45
C ARG A 50 -3.95 -9.06 -15.06
N GLY A 51 -4.58 -8.01 -14.55
CA GLY A 51 -5.27 -8.08 -13.26
C GLY A 51 -4.37 -7.87 -12.04
N VAL A 52 -3.08 -7.55 -12.24
CA VAL A 52 -2.20 -7.16 -11.12
C VAL A 52 -2.66 -5.82 -10.57
N GLN A 53 -2.84 -5.77 -9.26
CA GLN A 53 -3.19 -4.54 -8.56
C GLN A 53 -1.94 -3.87 -8.00
N LEU A 54 -1.84 -2.56 -8.18
CA LEU A 54 -0.70 -1.78 -7.72
C LEU A 54 -1.03 -1.09 -6.40
N VAL A 55 -0.07 -1.10 -5.50
CA VAL A 55 -0.12 -0.39 -4.23
C VAL A 55 1.11 0.52 -4.16
N ILE A 56 0.91 1.79 -3.85
CA ILE A 56 2.03 2.69 -3.60
C ILE A 56 2.39 2.58 -2.13
N ASP A 57 3.60 2.12 -1.87
CA ASP A 57 4.12 1.95 -0.52
C ASP A 57 4.93 3.16 -0.07
N ASN A 58 4.94 3.35 1.25
CA ASN A 58 5.71 4.39 1.94
C ASN A 58 5.36 5.83 1.50
N TYR A 59 4.09 6.06 1.11
CA TYR A 59 3.61 7.37 0.65
C TYR A 59 3.75 8.45 1.73
N GLY A 60 4.26 9.61 1.31
CA GLY A 60 4.59 10.73 2.20
C GLY A 60 6.03 10.66 2.71
N SER A 61 6.88 9.73 2.24
CA SER A 61 8.30 9.72 2.51
C SER A 61 9.11 10.55 1.51
N GLY A 62 8.58 10.81 0.34
CA GLY A 62 9.16 11.58 -0.75
C GLY A 62 8.27 12.73 -1.22
N ASP A 63 8.43 13.10 -2.49
CA ASP A 63 7.78 14.27 -3.12
C ASP A 63 6.82 13.87 -4.25
N ILE A 64 6.15 12.72 -4.16
CA ILE A 64 5.16 12.34 -5.19
C ILE A 64 3.99 13.31 -5.18
N SER A 65 3.70 13.85 -6.34
CA SER A 65 2.52 14.67 -6.55
C SER A 65 1.25 13.81 -6.68
N LEU A 66 0.13 14.30 -6.15
CA LEU A 66 -1.19 13.69 -6.36
C LEU A 66 -1.54 13.51 -7.86
N ARG A 67 -0.94 14.31 -8.75
CA ARG A 67 -1.09 14.18 -10.20
C ARG A 67 -0.66 12.80 -10.70
N LEU A 68 0.46 12.28 -10.18
CA LEU A 68 0.98 10.98 -10.61
C LEU A 68 0.01 9.84 -10.25
N LEU A 69 -0.74 9.98 -9.17
CA LEU A 69 -1.77 9.01 -8.79
C LEU A 69 -2.94 8.96 -9.77
N GLY A 70 -3.25 10.10 -10.41
CA GLY A 70 -4.25 10.16 -11.48
C GLY A 70 -3.76 9.53 -12.80
N ASP A 71 -2.47 9.68 -13.11
CA ASP A 71 -1.86 9.13 -14.32
C ASP A 71 -1.62 7.60 -14.21
N LEU A 72 -1.36 7.12 -13.00
CA LEU A 72 -1.13 5.70 -12.69
C LEU A 72 -2.10 5.26 -11.59
N PRO A 73 -3.37 4.95 -11.90
CA PRO A 73 -4.34 4.64 -10.88
C PRO A 73 -3.96 3.35 -10.11
N PRO A 74 -3.33 3.45 -8.94
CA PRO A 74 -3.08 2.31 -8.07
C PRO A 74 -4.39 1.85 -7.43
N LEU A 75 -4.37 0.70 -6.75
CA LEU A 75 -5.50 0.26 -5.92
C LEU A 75 -5.57 1.08 -4.63
N SER A 76 -4.41 1.33 -4.02
CA SER A 76 -4.32 1.98 -2.72
C SER A 76 -2.98 2.67 -2.49
N LEU A 77 -2.98 3.56 -1.50
CA LEU A 77 -1.79 4.15 -0.92
C LEU A 77 -1.55 3.57 0.47
N LYS A 78 -0.31 3.18 0.76
CA LYS A 78 0.14 2.82 2.11
C LYS A 78 0.92 4.01 2.68
N LEU A 79 0.38 4.61 3.72
CA LEU A 79 0.99 5.77 4.39
C LEU A 79 2.27 5.34 5.11
N ALA A 80 3.31 6.15 4.97
CA ALA A 80 4.60 5.93 5.61
C ALA A 80 4.51 5.96 7.13
N TYR A 81 5.29 5.11 7.81
CA TYR A 81 5.38 5.04 9.27
C TYR A 81 5.52 6.42 9.95
N ARG A 82 6.34 7.31 9.37
CA ARG A 82 6.55 8.65 9.91
C ARG A 82 5.30 9.55 9.97
N LEU A 83 4.28 9.25 9.14
CA LEU A 83 2.99 9.93 9.20
C LEU A 83 2.06 9.33 10.25
N ILE A 84 2.30 8.09 10.64
CA ILE A 84 1.41 7.25 11.45
C ILE A 84 1.83 7.22 12.91
N HIS A 85 3.15 7.13 13.16
CA HIS A 85 3.68 7.01 14.52
C HIS A 85 3.25 8.16 15.42
N ALA A 86 2.66 7.82 16.57
CA ALA A 86 2.08 8.77 17.53
C ALA A 86 1.05 9.76 16.91
N ILE A 87 0.28 9.31 15.93
CA ILE A 87 -0.71 10.13 15.21
C ILE A 87 -1.82 10.62 16.15
N ASP A 88 -2.15 9.86 17.17
CA ASP A 88 -3.13 10.18 18.20
C ASP A 88 -2.79 11.46 19.00
N ALA A 89 -1.48 11.75 19.13
CA ALA A 89 -0.97 12.90 19.87
C ALA A 89 -0.54 14.08 18.97
N ASP A 90 -0.64 13.99 17.63
CA ASP A 90 -0.16 15.02 16.69
C ASP A 90 -1.28 15.61 15.83
N PRO A 91 -1.91 16.73 16.24
CA PRO A 91 -2.98 17.36 15.48
C PRO A 91 -2.57 17.85 14.09
N VAL A 92 -1.30 18.14 13.85
CA VAL A 92 -0.82 18.58 12.54
C VAL A 92 -0.78 17.39 11.59
N ARG A 93 -0.20 16.27 12.03
CA ARG A 93 -0.20 15.02 11.22
C ARG A 93 -1.62 14.50 10.98
N GLN A 94 -2.53 14.60 11.97
CA GLN A 94 -3.93 14.25 11.78
C GLN A 94 -4.58 15.03 10.63
N LYS A 95 -4.35 16.35 10.56
CA LYS A 95 -4.83 17.17 9.45
C LYS A 95 -4.23 16.76 8.11
N MET A 96 -2.94 16.43 8.08
CA MET A 96 -2.26 15.95 6.87
C MET A 96 -2.84 14.61 6.39
N VAL A 97 -2.96 13.64 7.29
CA VAL A 97 -3.51 12.31 6.95
C VAL A 97 -4.95 12.42 6.47
N ARG A 98 -5.79 13.22 7.15
CA ARG A 98 -7.17 13.48 6.70
C ARG A 98 -7.23 14.10 5.30
N ALA A 99 -6.35 15.05 5.00
CA ALA A 99 -6.29 15.67 3.67
C ALA A 99 -5.84 14.67 2.60
N ILE A 100 -4.83 13.85 2.89
CA ILE A 100 -4.36 12.79 2.00
C ILE A 100 -5.48 11.76 1.76
N ALA A 101 -6.13 11.27 2.81
CA ALA A 101 -7.22 10.31 2.70
C ALA A 101 -8.37 10.86 1.84
N GLY A 102 -8.81 12.08 2.10
CA GLY A 102 -9.87 12.73 1.32
C GLY A 102 -9.52 12.89 -0.16
N ALA A 103 -8.29 13.32 -0.47
CA ALA A 103 -7.84 13.46 -1.85
C ALA A 103 -7.73 12.09 -2.54
N THR A 104 -7.24 11.08 -1.85
CA THR A 104 -7.09 9.71 -2.34
C THR A 104 -8.45 9.07 -2.64
N HIS A 105 -9.43 9.22 -1.73
CA HIS A 105 -10.80 8.77 -1.94
C HIS A 105 -11.49 9.51 -3.09
N GLY A 106 -11.19 10.80 -3.26
CA GLY A 106 -11.67 11.57 -4.41
C GLY A 106 -11.21 11.03 -5.76
N LEU A 107 -10.10 10.28 -5.79
CA LEU A 107 -9.60 9.54 -6.97
C LEU A 107 -10.13 8.09 -7.05
N GLY A 108 -10.99 7.66 -6.13
CA GLY A 108 -11.51 6.29 -6.08
C GLY A 108 -10.53 5.25 -5.53
N LEU A 109 -9.46 5.70 -4.86
CA LEU A 109 -8.41 4.85 -4.31
C LEU A 109 -8.62 4.62 -2.81
N LYS A 110 -8.01 3.57 -2.26
CA LYS A 110 -8.02 3.28 -0.82
C LYS A 110 -6.76 3.79 -0.14
N VAL A 111 -6.88 4.04 1.17
CA VAL A 111 -5.76 4.44 2.03
C VAL A 111 -5.53 3.39 3.10
N SER A 112 -4.30 2.92 3.24
CA SER A 112 -3.88 2.05 4.32
C SER A 112 -2.76 2.68 5.14
N ALA A 113 -2.71 2.36 6.43
CA ALA A 113 -1.66 2.81 7.33
C ALA A 113 -0.69 1.65 7.63
N THR A 114 0.63 1.92 7.59
CA THR A 114 1.66 0.92 7.88
C THR A 114 2.44 1.27 9.13
N GLY A 115 2.62 0.27 10.02
CA GLY A 115 3.39 0.43 11.25
C GLY A 115 2.57 0.90 12.43
N VAL A 116 1.29 0.54 12.49
CA VAL A 116 0.40 0.84 13.62
C VAL A 116 0.78 -0.05 14.82
N GLU A 117 1.06 0.58 15.97
CA GLU A 117 1.57 -0.09 17.16
C GLU A 117 0.62 -0.02 18.36
N SER A 118 -0.35 0.92 18.34
CA SER A 118 -1.28 1.12 19.44
C SER A 118 -2.75 1.22 19.00
N GLU A 119 -3.67 0.86 19.92
CA GLU A 119 -5.11 1.01 19.70
C GLU A 119 -5.51 2.49 19.51
N ALA A 120 -4.81 3.41 20.18
CA ALA A 120 -5.06 4.85 20.03
C ALA A 120 -4.71 5.34 18.61
N GLU A 121 -3.57 4.89 18.06
CA GLU A 121 -3.23 5.15 16.66
C GLU A 121 -4.28 4.56 15.71
N ALA A 122 -4.67 3.29 15.90
CA ALA A 122 -5.65 2.62 15.06
C ALA A 122 -7.00 3.34 15.05
N ALA A 123 -7.52 3.71 16.23
CA ALA A 123 -8.77 4.45 16.35
C ALA A 123 -8.70 5.82 15.64
N THR A 124 -7.61 6.56 15.87
CA THR A 124 -7.39 7.85 15.22
C THR A 124 -7.33 7.72 13.70
N LEU A 125 -6.61 6.73 13.18
CA LEU A 125 -6.49 6.49 11.73
C LEU A 125 -7.82 6.14 11.08
N LEU A 126 -8.66 5.36 11.75
CA LEU A 126 -10.02 5.07 11.30
C LEU A 126 -10.86 6.35 11.19
N GLU A 127 -10.81 7.23 12.21
CA GLU A 127 -11.51 8.53 12.20
C GLU A 127 -10.98 9.50 11.12
N LEU A 128 -9.70 9.35 10.75
CA LEU A 128 -9.06 10.13 9.70
C LEU A 128 -9.40 9.63 8.30
N GLY A 129 -10.05 8.46 8.18
CA GLY A 129 -10.50 7.90 6.92
C GLY A 129 -9.53 6.87 6.32
N CYS A 130 -8.66 6.24 7.09
CA CYS A 130 -7.91 5.08 6.61
C CYS A 130 -8.82 3.87 6.48
N ASP A 131 -8.77 3.18 5.32
CA ASP A 131 -9.61 2.00 5.03
C ASP A 131 -9.08 0.72 5.67
N SER A 132 -7.77 0.68 5.93
CA SER A 132 -7.11 -0.47 6.56
C SER A 132 -5.84 -0.07 7.28
N ALA A 133 -5.35 -0.95 8.15
CA ALA A 133 -4.14 -0.75 8.90
C ALA A 133 -3.33 -2.04 9.01
N GLN A 134 -2.01 -1.91 9.04
CA GLN A 134 -1.04 -2.98 9.24
C GLN A 134 -0.01 -2.54 10.27
N GLY A 135 0.39 -3.44 11.17
CA GLY A 135 1.42 -3.15 12.15
C GLY A 135 1.46 -4.15 13.30
N PHE A 136 2.38 -3.91 14.23
CA PHE A 136 2.61 -4.80 15.36
C PHE A 136 1.44 -4.85 16.36
N LEU A 137 0.55 -3.88 16.31
CA LEU A 137 -0.71 -3.96 17.04
C LEU A 137 -1.50 -5.22 16.67
N PHE A 138 -1.50 -5.64 15.42
CA PHE A 138 -2.27 -6.77 14.90
C PHE A 138 -1.48 -8.07 14.97
N SER A 139 -0.28 -8.06 14.43
CA SER A 139 0.66 -9.19 14.46
C SER A 139 2.07 -8.73 14.10
N LYS A 140 3.07 -9.38 14.68
CA LYS A 140 4.43 -9.37 14.13
C LYS A 140 4.47 -10.18 12.83
N PRO A 141 5.53 -10.06 12.01
CA PRO A 141 5.71 -10.94 10.87
C PRO A 141 5.58 -12.41 11.28
N LEU A 142 4.78 -13.16 10.52
CA LEU A 142 4.49 -14.57 10.74
C LEU A 142 5.09 -15.38 9.61
N ASP A 143 5.54 -16.60 9.88
CA ASP A 143 5.83 -17.57 8.85
C ASP A 143 4.54 -18.19 8.28
N GLY A 144 4.65 -19.12 7.29
CA GLY A 144 3.48 -19.67 6.63
C GLY A 144 2.61 -20.55 7.53
N GLU A 145 3.18 -21.25 8.49
CA GLU A 145 2.43 -22.11 9.43
C GLU A 145 1.74 -21.25 10.50
N GLU A 146 2.44 -20.26 11.04
CA GLU A 146 1.91 -19.28 11.97
C GLU A 146 0.75 -18.49 11.34
N LEU A 147 0.91 -18.05 10.07
CA LEU A 147 -0.13 -17.33 9.33
C LEU A 147 -1.39 -18.19 9.17
N THR A 148 -1.23 -19.47 8.82
CA THR A 148 -2.35 -20.40 8.68
C THR A 148 -3.14 -20.51 9.99
N THR A 149 -2.44 -20.65 11.11
CA THR A 149 -3.02 -20.71 12.45
C THR A 149 -3.74 -19.41 12.81
N TYR A 150 -3.10 -18.26 12.57
CA TYR A 150 -3.65 -16.94 12.83
C TYR A 150 -4.97 -16.70 12.07
N LEU A 151 -5.02 -17.04 10.78
CA LEU A 151 -6.22 -16.90 9.94
C LEU A 151 -7.36 -17.82 10.42
N ALA A 152 -7.06 -19.04 10.83
CA ALA A 152 -8.06 -19.96 11.36
C ALA A 152 -8.72 -19.44 12.65
N VAL A 153 -7.96 -18.81 13.55
CA VAL A 153 -8.47 -18.19 14.78
C VAL A 153 -9.24 -16.90 14.46
N GLY A 154 -8.75 -16.08 13.54
CA GLY A 154 -9.40 -14.84 13.12
C GLY A 154 -10.76 -15.06 12.45
N ALA A 155 -10.91 -16.14 11.70
CA ALA A 155 -12.17 -16.52 11.05
C ALA A 155 -13.29 -16.86 12.05
N GLN A 156 -12.95 -17.24 13.29
CA GLN A 156 -13.92 -17.55 14.34
C GLN A 156 -14.39 -16.32 15.14
N ARG A 157 -13.79 -15.14 14.91
CA ARG A 157 -14.10 -13.90 15.64
C ARG A 157 -14.96 -12.90 14.85
N ARG A 158 -15.47 -13.30 13.68
CA ARG A 158 -16.36 -12.48 12.82
C ARG A 158 -17.82 -12.84 13.02
#